data_bb9564c564bb4779c5cf09b1ab3d11fc
#
_entry.id   bb9564c564bb4779c5cf09b1ab3d11fc
#
_cell.length_a   1.000
_cell.length_b   1.000
_cell.length_c   1.000
_cell.angle_alpha   90.00
_cell.angle_beta   90.00
_cell.angle_gamma   90.00
#
_symmetry.space_group_name_H-M   'P 1'
#
loop_
_entity.id
_entity.type
_entity.pdbx_description
1 polymer ?
#
loop_
_entity_poly.entity_id
_entity_poly.type
_entity_poly.pdbx_seq_one_letter_code
_entity_poly.pdbx_strand_id
1 'polypeptide(L)'
;LIQGLAKHNDIPFTDLEAYLDLVAVSTACDIVPITGENRTLAHFGLKRLNEEPRPGIKAMLAMANVKRRLNITDLVFVLGPRINAAGRIEHGRQAVELLLSHELSQAEQIGLRIDRNNSARQDLDKEITRHALELIESNDELREAWSTVVFHPEWHKGVIGIVASRLIETYYRPTVVLTESNGKASGSARSVKGFDVYEAINACSDLLDQFGGHMYAAGLTMPVENVAAFRERFERIVRESMTEDMRIPEEEVDIELSLADVNDRLLNIVE
;
A
#
# COMPACT_ATOMS: atom_id res chain seq x y z
N LEU A 1 17.29 5.64 -15.68
CA LEU A 1 17.87 6.93 -15.25
C LEU A 1 19.28 6.72 -14.69
N ILE A 2 19.49 5.81 -13.72
CA ILE A 2 20.80 5.48 -13.12
C ILE A 2 21.78 4.97 -14.20
N GLN A 3 21.36 4.03 -15.06
CA GLN A 3 22.17 3.53 -16.17
C GLN A 3 22.54 4.64 -17.16
N GLY A 4 21.61 5.55 -17.48
CA GLY A 4 21.89 6.70 -18.32
C GLY A 4 22.91 7.65 -17.72
N LEU A 5 22.79 7.94 -16.40
CA LEU A 5 23.74 8.74 -15.66
C LEU A 5 25.14 8.09 -15.62
N ALA A 6 25.20 6.78 -15.37
CA ALA A 6 26.42 6.01 -15.33
C ALA A 6 27.13 6.04 -16.68
N LYS A 7 26.40 5.81 -17.78
CA LYS A 7 26.95 5.89 -19.14
C LYS A 7 27.45 7.28 -19.48
N HIS A 8 26.78 8.34 -19.02
CA HIS A 8 27.18 9.72 -19.27
C HIS A 8 28.45 10.12 -18.50
N ASN A 9 28.69 9.52 -17.33
CA ASN A 9 29.81 9.85 -16.44
C ASN A 9 30.86 8.74 -16.36
N ASP A 10 30.83 7.77 -17.26
CA ASP A 10 31.78 6.64 -17.33
C ASP A 10 31.85 5.85 -15.99
N ILE A 11 30.73 5.73 -15.28
CA ILE A 11 30.65 4.95 -14.03
C ILE A 11 30.53 3.46 -14.38
N PRO A 12 31.41 2.60 -13.84
CA PRO A 12 31.35 1.16 -14.09
C PRO A 12 30.00 0.54 -13.63
N PHE A 13 29.53 -0.45 -14.37
CA PHE A 13 28.28 -1.15 -13.99
C PHE A 13 28.37 -1.81 -12.60
N THR A 14 29.55 -2.28 -12.21
CA THR A 14 29.82 -2.85 -10.88
C THR A 14 29.46 -1.92 -9.73
N ASP A 15 29.63 -0.60 -9.93
CA ASP A 15 29.26 0.39 -8.92
C ASP A 15 27.73 0.55 -8.80
N LEU A 16 26.99 0.24 -9.87
CA LEU A 16 25.53 0.25 -9.88
C LEU A 16 24.95 -0.99 -9.21
N GLU A 17 25.62 -2.12 -9.24
CA GLU A 17 25.19 -3.36 -8.59
C GLU A 17 24.95 -3.16 -7.09
N ALA A 18 25.67 -2.21 -6.48
CA ALA A 18 25.49 -1.83 -5.08
C ALA A 18 24.07 -1.37 -4.73
N TYR A 19 23.28 -0.92 -5.71
CA TYR A 19 21.92 -0.41 -5.51
C TYR A 19 20.81 -1.43 -5.85
N LEU A 20 21.17 -2.64 -6.30
CA LEU A 20 20.18 -3.67 -6.63
C LEU A 20 19.34 -4.09 -5.41
N ASP A 21 19.89 -4.00 -4.21
CA ASP A 21 19.16 -4.23 -2.96
C ASP A 21 18.00 -3.24 -2.79
N LEU A 22 18.20 -1.95 -3.07
CA LEU A 22 17.16 -0.93 -3.03
C LEU A 22 16.13 -1.11 -4.15
N VAL A 23 16.59 -1.55 -5.34
CA VAL A 23 15.67 -1.88 -6.45
C VAL A 23 14.75 -3.03 -6.07
N ALA A 24 15.29 -4.10 -5.48
CA ALA A 24 14.48 -5.22 -5.01
C ALA A 24 13.46 -4.79 -3.94
N VAL A 25 13.89 -3.99 -2.95
CA VAL A 25 13.00 -3.44 -1.92
C VAL A 25 11.90 -2.57 -2.55
N SER A 26 12.26 -1.67 -3.46
CA SER A 26 11.27 -0.80 -4.11
C SER A 26 10.26 -1.59 -4.93
N THR A 27 10.73 -2.50 -5.79
CA THR A 27 9.87 -3.36 -6.63
C THR A 27 8.91 -4.20 -5.79
N ALA A 28 9.40 -4.81 -4.71
CA ALA A 28 8.60 -5.63 -3.81
C ALA A 28 7.58 -4.78 -3.02
N CYS A 29 8.01 -3.65 -2.45
CA CYS A 29 7.14 -2.81 -1.60
C CYS A 29 6.03 -2.10 -2.38
N ASP A 30 6.20 -1.91 -3.68
CA ASP A 30 5.19 -1.34 -4.59
C ASP A 30 4.23 -2.41 -5.15
N ILE A 31 4.50 -3.68 -4.85
CA ILE A 31 3.66 -4.85 -5.24
C ILE A 31 3.45 -4.89 -6.78
N VAL A 32 4.48 -4.51 -7.53
CA VAL A 32 4.44 -4.65 -8.99
C VAL A 32 4.74 -6.09 -9.41
N PRO A 33 4.25 -6.57 -10.57
CA PRO A 33 4.50 -7.93 -11.03
C PRO A 33 6.00 -8.27 -11.11
N ILE A 34 6.38 -9.37 -10.46
CA ILE A 34 7.77 -9.88 -10.45
C ILE A 34 8.02 -10.73 -11.69
N THR A 35 7.90 -10.11 -12.86
CA THR A 35 8.09 -10.74 -14.18
C THR A 35 9.14 -9.97 -14.99
N GLY A 36 9.65 -10.55 -16.07
CA GLY A 36 10.60 -9.88 -16.97
C GLY A 36 11.80 -9.27 -16.25
N GLU A 37 12.06 -7.99 -16.47
CA GLU A 37 13.17 -7.24 -15.86
C GLU A 37 13.05 -7.17 -14.33
N ASN A 38 11.82 -6.98 -13.81
CA ASN A 38 11.59 -6.94 -12.37
C ASN A 38 12.05 -8.23 -11.68
N ARG A 39 11.81 -9.40 -12.31
CA ARG A 39 12.25 -10.69 -11.76
C ARG A 39 13.78 -10.78 -11.71
N THR A 40 14.44 -10.36 -12.76
CA THR A 40 15.91 -10.36 -12.81
C THR A 40 16.51 -9.42 -11.77
N LEU A 41 16.02 -8.19 -11.69
CA LEU A 41 16.51 -7.20 -10.73
C LEU A 41 16.21 -7.60 -9.29
N ALA A 42 15.01 -8.12 -9.01
CA ALA A 42 14.64 -8.61 -7.69
C ALA A 42 15.48 -9.81 -7.27
N HIS A 43 15.79 -10.75 -8.17
CA HIS A 43 16.64 -11.90 -7.88
C HIS A 43 18.04 -11.48 -7.41
N PHE A 44 18.72 -10.62 -8.17
CA PHE A 44 20.07 -10.17 -7.81
C PHE A 44 20.04 -9.24 -6.59
N GLY A 45 19.04 -8.38 -6.47
CA GLY A 45 18.89 -7.53 -5.30
C GLY A 45 18.61 -8.32 -4.02
N LEU A 46 17.76 -9.36 -4.09
CA LEU A 46 17.49 -10.25 -2.98
C LEU A 46 18.73 -11.08 -2.59
N LYS A 47 19.51 -11.53 -3.58
CA LYS A 47 20.81 -12.17 -3.32
C LYS A 47 21.71 -11.25 -2.53
N ARG A 48 21.86 -9.99 -2.96
CA ARG A 48 22.67 -9.00 -2.27
C ARG A 48 22.16 -8.68 -0.85
N LEU A 49 20.84 -8.55 -0.67
CA LEU A 49 20.22 -8.37 0.66
C LEU A 49 20.55 -9.50 1.64
N ASN A 50 20.74 -10.72 1.13
CA ASN A 50 21.09 -11.88 1.95
C ASN A 50 22.61 -12.00 2.22
N GLU A 51 23.45 -11.56 1.31
CA GLU A 51 24.92 -11.69 1.41
C GLU A 51 25.52 -10.48 2.14
N GLU A 52 25.15 -9.26 1.73
CA GLU A 52 25.72 -8.00 2.23
C GLU A 52 24.64 -6.94 2.46
N PRO A 53 23.69 -7.16 3.38
CA PRO A 53 22.66 -6.15 3.65
C PRO A 53 23.27 -4.87 4.20
N ARG A 54 22.85 -3.71 3.68
CA ARG A 54 23.26 -2.40 4.17
C ARG A 54 22.84 -2.16 5.63
N PRO A 55 23.50 -1.26 6.38
CA PRO A 55 23.20 -1.03 7.80
C PRO A 55 21.73 -0.79 8.12
N GLY A 56 21.03 0.02 7.29
CA GLY A 56 19.60 0.28 7.49
C GLY A 56 18.72 -0.96 7.37
N ILE A 57 19.01 -1.84 6.43
CA ILE A 57 18.30 -3.12 6.28
C ILE A 57 18.63 -4.06 7.45
N LYS A 58 19.90 -4.17 7.86
CA LYS A 58 20.32 -4.95 9.04
C LYS A 58 19.55 -4.52 10.29
N ALA A 59 19.45 -3.21 10.53
CA ALA A 59 18.72 -2.65 11.65
C ALA A 59 17.24 -3.06 11.62
N MET A 60 16.55 -2.91 10.48
CA MET A 60 15.14 -3.30 10.35
C MET A 60 14.93 -4.80 10.56
N LEU A 61 15.80 -5.66 10.02
CA LEU A 61 15.70 -7.11 10.17
C LEU A 61 15.93 -7.54 11.62
N ALA A 62 16.87 -6.92 12.33
CA ALA A 62 17.12 -7.17 13.74
C ALA A 62 15.88 -6.84 14.59
N MET A 63 15.23 -5.70 14.36
CA MET A 63 13.99 -5.30 15.04
C MET A 63 12.83 -6.24 14.75
N ALA A 64 12.74 -6.73 13.51
CA ALA A 64 11.72 -7.70 13.09
C ALA A 64 12.05 -9.14 13.55
N ASN A 65 13.19 -9.36 14.20
CA ASN A 65 13.69 -10.67 14.63
C ASN A 65 13.80 -11.70 13.48
N VAL A 66 14.10 -11.23 12.25
CA VAL A 66 14.30 -12.08 11.08
C VAL A 66 15.76 -12.56 11.07
N LYS A 67 15.97 -13.87 11.25
CA LYS A 67 17.30 -14.51 11.30
C LYS A 67 17.55 -15.49 10.17
N ARG A 68 16.52 -15.78 9.37
CA ARG A 68 16.59 -16.66 8.21
C ARG A 68 16.94 -15.90 6.94
N ARG A 69 17.22 -16.63 5.88
CA ARG A 69 17.37 -16.06 4.56
C ARG A 69 16.08 -15.37 4.12
N LEU A 70 16.20 -14.17 3.58
CA LEU A 70 15.08 -13.38 3.09
C LEU A 70 14.57 -13.93 1.77
N ASN A 71 13.26 -13.89 1.63
CA ASN A 71 12.55 -14.06 0.36
C ASN A 71 11.82 -12.76 -0.01
N ILE A 72 11.15 -12.76 -1.17
CA ILE A 72 10.45 -11.56 -1.66
C ILE A 72 9.31 -11.15 -0.74
N THR A 73 8.62 -12.10 -0.12
CA THR A 73 7.53 -11.88 0.85
C THR A 73 8.02 -11.09 2.07
N ASP A 74 9.25 -11.32 2.52
CA ASP A 74 9.83 -10.54 3.62
C ASP A 74 10.04 -9.07 3.25
N LEU A 75 10.39 -8.78 1.99
CA LEU A 75 10.50 -7.40 1.53
C LEU A 75 9.14 -6.72 1.57
N VAL A 76 8.08 -7.40 1.12
CA VAL A 76 6.70 -6.89 1.10
C VAL A 76 6.13 -6.69 2.50
N PHE A 77 6.26 -7.70 3.38
CA PHE A 77 5.52 -7.73 4.65
C PHE A 77 6.35 -7.38 5.88
N VAL A 78 7.69 -7.35 5.79
CA VAL A 78 8.57 -6.96 6.90
C VAL A 78 9.20 -5.59 6.68
N LEU A 79 9.86 -5.37 5.55
CA LEU A 79 10.56 -4.12 5.27
C LEU A 79 9.60 -3.03 4.78
N GLY A 80 8.74 -3.35 3.81
CA GLY A 80 7.80 -2.41 3.19
C GLY A 80 6.91 -1.67 4.18
N PRO A 81 6.22 -2.34 5.12
CA PRO A 81 5.36 -1.67 6.10
C PRO A 81 6.11 -0.69 7.00
N ARG A 82 7.36 -0.97 7.37
CA ARG A 82 8.21 -0.09 8.17
C ARG A 82 8.63 1.15 7.39
N ILE A 83 9.12 0.96 6.17
CA ILE A 83 9.49 2.05 5.27
C ILE A 83 8.29 2.97 5.00
N ASN A 84 7.13 2.38 4.69
CA ASN A 84 5.90 3.12 4.40
C ASN A 84 5.33 3.84 5.63
N ALA A 85 5.48 3.27 6.84
CA ALA A 85 4.99 3.88 8.08
C ALA A 85 5.69 5.22 8.37
N ALA A 86 6.97 5.34 8.06
CA ALA A 86 7.71 6.59 8.22
C ALA A 86 7.04 7.77 7.49
N GLY A 87 6.56 7.56 6.25
CA GLY A 87 5.87 8.58 5.47
C GLY A 87 4.39 8.79 5.82
N ARG A 88 3.79 7.90 6.61
CA ARG A 88 2.37 8.00 7.01
C ARG A 88 2.15 8.68 8.34
N ILE A 89 3.04 8.45 9.30
CA ILE A 89 2.94 8.96 10.68
C ILE A 89 3.78 10.23 10.87
N GLU A 90 4.96 10.28 10.26
CA GLU A 90 5.87 11.42 10.35
C GLU A 90 6.35 11.85 8.95
N HIS A 91 7.64 11.81 8.70
CA HIS A 91 8.26 12.28 7.47
C HIS A 91 9.02 11.13 6.77
N GLY A 92 8.68 10.83 5.52
CA GLY A 92 9.34 9.78 4.71
C GLY A 92 10.87 9.95 4.58
N ARG A 93 11.40 11.14 4.86
CA ARG A 93 12.84 11.41 4.91
C ARG A 93 13.59 10.46 5.86
N GLN A 94 12.98 10.08 6.98
CA GLN A 94 13.59 9.14 7.93
C GLN A 94 13.87 7.76 7.31
N ALA A 95 12.98 7.27 6.44
CA ALA A 95 13.20 6.02 5.71
C ALA A 95 14.38 6.14 4.74
N VAL A 96 14.51 7.28 4.05
CA VAL A 96 15.65 7.55 3.16
C VAL A 96 16.95 7.62 3.96
N GLU A 97 16.97 8.34 5.08
CA GLU A 97 18.13 8.44 5.97
C GLU A 97 18.56 7.08 6.51
N LEU A 98 17.59 6.23 6.90
CA LEU A 98 17.86 4.86 7.32
C LEU A 98 18.52 4.03 6.20
N LEU A 99 17.95 4.05 4.99
CA LEU A 99 18.45 3.28 3.85
C LEU A 99 19.82 3.76 3.37
N LEU A 100 20.14 5.03 3.58
CA LEU A 100 21.44 5.65 3.22
C LEU A 100 22.46 5.62 4.36
N SER A 101 22.11 5.13 5.56
CA SER A 101 23.04 5.07 6.69
C SER A 101 24.23 4.17 6.40
N HIS A 102 25.42 4.67 6.70
CA HIS A 102 26.68 3.92 6.59
C HIS A 102 27.07 3.23 7.90
N GLU A 103 26.64 3.78 9.04
CA GLU A 103 26.94 3.28 10.37
C GLU A 103 25.76 2.52 10.97
N LEU A 104 26.01 1.30 11.49
CA LEU A 104 24.96 0.45 12.06
C LEU A 104 24.30 1.11 13.28
N SER A 105 25.08 1.76 14.14
CA SER A 105 24.58 2.43 15.35
C SER A 105 23.59 3.56 15.03
N GLN A 106 23.87 4.34 13.98
CA GLN A 106 22.95 5.38 13.48
C GLN A 106 21.69 4.74 12.89
N ALA A 107 21.86 3.69 12.09
CA ALA A 107 20.75 2.96 11.50
C ALA A 107 19.81 2.37 12.54
N GLU A 108 20.36 1.80 13.63
CA GLU A 108 19.57 1.27 14.75
C GLU A 108 18.73 2.35 15.45
N GLN A 109 19.29 3.54 15.68
CA GLN A 109 18.54 4.65 16.28
C GLN A 109 17.38 5.14 15.41
N ILE A 110 17.62 5.29 14.10
CA ILE A 110 16.55 5.68 13.14
C ILE A 110 15.54 4.56 13.05
N GLY A 111 15.99 3.31 12.95
CA GLY A 111 15.14 2.14 12.84
C GLY A 111 14.19 2.00 14.01
N LEU A 112 14.63 2.21 15.25
CA LEU A 112 13.78 2.20 16.45
C LEU A 112 12.63 3.20 16.37
N ARG A 113 12.86 4.40 15.79
CA ARG A 113 11.78 5.36 15.57
C ARG A 113 10.79 4.88 14.52
N ILE A 114 11.31 4.36 13.41
CA ILE A 114 10.47 3.82 12.32
C ILE A 114 9.63 2.62 12.80
N ASP A 115 10.18 1.75 13.63
CA ASP A 115 9.45 0.60 14.18
C ASP A 115 8.33 1.04 15.15
N ARG A 116 8.56 2.06 15.97
CA ARG A 116 7.51 2.69 16.79
C ARG A 116 6.41 3.30 15.93
N ASN A 117 6.77 4.02 14.87
CA ASN A 117 5.81 4.59 13.93
C ASN A 117 4.99 3.50 13.22
N ASN A 118 5.62 2.37 12.87
CA ASN A 118 4.90 1.24 12.30
C ASN A 118 3.92 0.61 13.29
N SER A 119 4.30 0.46 14.57
CA SER A 119 3.40 -0.03 15.62
C SER A 119 2.22 0.93 15.82
N ALA A 120 2.48 2.24 15.97
CA ALA A 120 1.44 3.26 16.10
C ALA A 120 0.49 3.27 14.88
N ARG A 121 1.04 3.13 13.67
CA ARG A 121 0.22 3.02 12.45
C ARG A 121 -0.68 1.78 12.48
N GLN A 122 -0.17 0.62 12.96
CA GLN A 122 -0.97 -0.60 13.08
C GLN A 122 -2.11 -0.48 14.08
N ASP A 123 -1.88 0.20 15.21
CA ASP A 123 -2.90 0.42 16.22
C ASP A 123 -3.99 1.35 15.70
N LEU A 124 -3.61 2.47 15.06
CA LEU A 124 -4.55 3.38 14.40
C LEU A 124 -5.36 2.68 13.28
N ASP A 125 -4.72 1.84 12.46
CA ASP A 125 -5.37 1.06 11.40
C ASP A 125 -6.48 0.15 12.00
N LYS A 126 -6.17 -0.61 13.05
CA LYS A 126 -7.14 -1.49 13.72
C LYS A 126 -8.28 -0.71 14.36
N GLU A 127 -7.98 0.37 15.07
CA GLU A 127 -8.96 1.20 15.75
C GLU A 127 -9.91 1.87 14.77
N ILE A 128 -9.37 2.53 13.73
CA ILE A 128 -10.17 3.25 12.73
C ILE A 128 -10.99 2.26 11.90
N THR A 129 -10.41 1.11 11.52
CA THR A 129 -11.15 0.06 10.78
C THR A 129 -12.34 -0.44 11.60
N ARG A 130 -12.14 -0.78 12.88
CA ARG A 130 -13.23 -1.20 13.77
C ARG A 130 -14.32 -0.15 13.87
N HIS A 131 -13.94 1.12 14.10
CA HIS A 131 -14.90 2.21 14.20
C HIS A 131 -15.66 2.43 12.87
N ALA A 132 -14.98 2.35 11.73
CA ALA A 132 -15.62 2.48 10.42
C ALA A 132 -16.63 1.34 10.15
N LEU A 133 -16.29 0.11 10.52
CA LEU A 133 -17.20 -1.03 10.42
C LEU A 133 -18.43 -0.85 11.32
N GLU A 134 -18.25 -0.39 12.55
CA GLU A 134 -19.35 -0.10 13.48
C GLU A 134 -20.29 0.99 12.92
N LEU A 135 -19.74 2.04 12.28
CA LEU A 135 -20.53 3.08 11.61
C LEU A 135 -21.36 2.51 10.45
N ILE A 136 -20.81 1.59 9.68
CA ILE A 136 -21.50 0.96 8.55
C ILE A 136 -22.61 0.03 9.08
N GLU A 137 -22.30 -0.81 10.06
CA GLU A 137 -23.23 -1.79 10.62
C GLU A 137 -24.41 -1.15 11.36
N SER A 138 -24.18 -0.01 12.00
CA SER A 138 -25.23 0.74 12.73
C SER A 138 -26.14 1.57 11.82
N ASN A 139 -25.88 1.64 10.52
CA ASN A 139 -26.65 2.44 9.56
C ASN A 139 -27.08 1.57 8.37
N ASP A 140 -28.39 1.29 8.27
CA ASP A 140 -28.96 0.44 7.23
C ASP A 140 -28.67 0.98 5.81
N GLU A 141 -28.70 2.29 5.61
CA GLU A 141 -28.40 2.89 4.30
C GLU A 141 -26.96 2.62 3.89
N LEU A 142 -26.00 2.75 4.83
CA LEU A 142 -24.60 2.44 4.55
C LEU A 142 -24.38 0.95 4.35
N ARG A 143 -25.07 0.11 5.10
CA ARG A 143 -24.92 -1.36 5.01
C ARG A 143 -25.39 -1.89 3.65
N GLU A 144 -26.51 -1.38 3.14
CA GLU A 144 -27.15 -1.83 1.89
C GLU A 144 -26.67 -1.06 0.64
N ALA A 145 -25.80 -0.07 0.81
CA ALA A 145 -25.26 0.72 -0.29
C ALA A 145 -24.35 -0.10 -1.22
N TRP A 146 -24.21 0.34 -2.44
CA TRP A 146 -23.27 -0.21 -3.44
C TRP A 146 -21.89 0.40 -3.34
N SER A 147 -21.75 1.48 -2.59
CA SER A 147 -20.49 2.12 -2.25
C SER A 147 -20.35 2.29 -0.75
N THR A 148 -19.13 2.54 -0.28
CA THR A 148 -18.88 2.94 1.10
C THR A 148 -18.31 4.34 1.10
N VAL A 149 -18.99 5.31 1.71
CA VAL A 149 -18.45 6.64 1.97
C VAL A 149 -18.63 6.94 3.46
N VAL A 150 -17.54 6.88 4.22
CA VAL A 150 -17.54 7.15 5.66
C VAL A 150 -16.65 8.34 6.00
N PHE A 151 -17.07 9.12 6.99
CA PHE A 151 -16.37 10.32 7.47
C PHE A 151 -16.32 10.35 8.98
N HIS A 152 -15.14 10.65 9.52
CA HIS A 152 -14.98 11.01 10.94
C HIS A 152 -13.85 12.02 11.09
N PRO A 153 -14.06 13.14 11.80
CA PRO A 153 -13.10 14.25 11.84
C PRO A 153 -11.77 13.89 12.52
N GLU A 154 -11.77 12.93 13.43
CA GLU A 154 -10.59 12.58 14.24
C GLU A 154 -9.76 11.41 13.68
N TRP A 155 -10.12 10.83 12.54
CA TRP A 155 -9.32 9.76 11.96
C TRP A 155 -7.99 10.28 11.40
N HIS A 156 -6.96 9.48 11.55
CA HIS A 156 -5.62 9.89 11.12
C HIS A 156 -5.48 9.82 9.59
N LYS A 157 -5.23 10.97 8.94
CA LYS A 157 -5.13 11.11 7.48
C LYS A 157 -4.16 10.12 6.82
N GLY A 158 -3.01 9.82 7.46
CA GLY A 158 -1.99 8.89 6.93
C GLY A 158 -2.44 7.42 6.90
N VAL A 159 -3.59 7.09 7.55
CA VAL A 159 -4.07 5.71 7.71
C VAL A 159 -5.35 5.44 6.93
N ILE A 160 -6.19 6.44 6.66
CA ILE A 160 -7.49 6.25 5.99
C ILE A 160 -7.42 5.47 4.67
N GLY A 161 -6.32 5.55 3.93
CA GLY A 161 -6.16 4.77 2.70
C GLY A 161 -5.95 3.26 2.95
N ILE A 162 -5.39 2.88 4.11
CA ILE A 162 -5.28 1.48 4.53
C ILE A 162 -6.65 0.99 4.98
N VAL A 163 -7.36 1.82 5.76
CA VAL A 163 -8.73 1.53 6.21
C VAL A 163 -9.66 1.32 5.01
N ALA A 164 -9.58 2.16 3.97
CA ALA A 164 -10.37 1.97 2.76
C ALA A 164 -10.13 0.61 2.10
N SER A 165 -8.87 0.15 2.04
CA SER A 165 -8.55 -1.19 1.53
C SER A 165 -9.14 -2.30 2.39
N ARG A 166 -9.06 -2.18 3.74
CA ARG A 166 -9.65 -3.17 4.65
C ARG A 166 -11.17 -3.23 4.61
N LEU A 167 -11.83 -2.10 4.41
CA LEU A 167 -13.29 -2.08 4.25
C LEU A 167 -13.73 -2.82 2.99
N ILE A 168 -12.92 -2.79 1.91
CA ILE A 168 -13.19 -3.58 0.70
C ILE A 168 -13.08 -5.09 0.97
N GLU A 169 -12.18 -5.53 1.84
CA GLU A 169 -12.08 -6.94 2.23
C GLU A 169 -13.38 -7.46 2.88
N THR A 170 -14.12 -6.57 3.58
CA THR A 170 -15.40 -6.91 4.25
C THR A 170 -16.61 -6.65 3.35
N TYR A 171 -16.64 -5.47 2.72
CA TYR A 171 -17.72 -5.03 1.84
C TYR A 171 -17.15 -4.80 0.45
N TYR A 172 -17.12 -5.80 -0.39
CA TYR A 172 -16.51 -5.76 -1.73
C TYR A 172 -17.19 -4.75 -2.66
N ARG A 173 -16.87 -3.46 -2.48
CA ARG A 173 -17.46 -2.33 -3.21
C ARG A 173 -16.54 -1.10 -3.18
N PRO A 174 -16.69 -0.14 -4.12
CA PRO A 174 -15.91 1.10 -4.12
C PRO A 174 -16.05 1.84 -2.80
N THR A 175 -14.93 2.21 -2.20
CA THR A 175 -14.87 2.72 -0.82
C THR A 175 -14.09 4.02 -0.75
N VAL A 176 -14.67 5.02 -0.09
CA VAL A 176 -14.06 6.33 0.23
C VAL A 176 -14.08 6.53 1.73
N VAL A 177 -12.91 6.70 2.33
CA VAL A 177 -12.76 7.03 3.75
C VAL A 177 -12.26 8.47 3.86
N LEU A 178 -12.98 9.28 4.62
CA LEU A 178 -12.77 10.71 4.78
C LEU A 178 -12.44 11.06 6.23
N THR A 179 -11.58 12.06 6.42
CA THR A 179 -11.29 12.65 7.72
C THR A 179 -11.14 14.16 7.60
N GLU A 180 -11.18 14.89 8.69
CA GLU A 180 -10.90 16.32 8.68
C GLU A 180 -9.39 16.57 8.73
N SER A 181 -8.92 17.46 7.87
CA SER A 181 -7.53 17.92 7.85
C SER A 181 -7.49 19.37 7.36
N ASN A 182 -6.96 20.27 8.18
CA ASN A 182 -6.86 21.72 7.90
C ASN A 182 -8.23 22.35 7.57
N GLY A 183 -9.29 21.97 8.29
CA GLY A 183 -10.64 22.51 8.09
C GLY A 183 -11.36 22.00 6.84
N LYS A 184 -10.86 20.94 6.20
CA LYS A 184 -11.46 20.32 5.00
C LYS A 184 -11.57 18.80 5.18
N ALA A 185 -12.52 18.20 4.52
CA ALA A 185 -12.60 16.75 4.42
C ALA A 185 -11.56 16.27 3.40
N SER A 186 -10.60 15.48 3.88
CA SER A 186 -9.58 14.82 3.06
C SER A 186 -9.87 13.32 2.99
N GLY A 187 -9.87 12.74 1.81
CA GLY A 187 -10.27 11.37 1.57
C GLY A 187 -9.27 10.52 0.82
N SER A 188 -9.38 9.24 1.02
CA SER A 188 -8.72 8.23 0.22
C SER A 188 -9.74 7.22 -0.28
N ALA A 189 -9.77 7.03 -1.59
CA ALA A 189 -10.64 6.08 -2.26
C ALA A 189 -9.88 4.82 -2.68
N ARG A 190 -10.58 3.70 -2.66
CA ARG A 190 -10.13 2.41 -3.21
C ARG A 190 -11.25 1.80 -4.02
N SER A 191 -10.90 1.02 -5.04
CA SER A 191 -11.85 0.37 -5.93
C SER A 191 -11.78 -1.14 -5.87
N VAL A 192 -12.80 -1.77 -6.44
CA VAL A 192 -12.85 -3.20 -6.72
C VAL A 192 -12.47 -3.45 -8.19
N LYS A 193 -12.19 -4.69 -8.54
CA LYS A 193 -11.83 -5.09 -9.92
C LYS A 193 -12.92 -4.66 -10.91
N GLY A 194 -12.49 -4.03 -12.01
CA GLY A 194 -13.37 -3.60 -13.08
C GLY A 194 -14.06 -2.24 -12.90
N PHE A 195 -14.08 -1.65 -11.71
CA PHE A 195 -14.71 -0.35 -11.46
C PHE A 195 -13.65 0.77 -11.45
N ASP A 196 -13.90 1.87 -12.16
CA ASP A 196 -13.03 3.04 -12.16
C ASP A 196 -13.49 4.08 -11.13
N VAL A 197 -12.83 4.05 -9.94
CA VAL A 197 -13.14 4.99 -8.86
C VAL A 197 -12.73 6.43 -9.19
N TYR A 198 -11.73 6.62 -10.04
CA TYR A 198 -11.29 7.95 -10.45
C TYR A 198 -12.37 8.65 -11.28
N GLU A 199 -12.96 7.97 -12.27
CA GLU A 199 -14.04 8.54 -13.07
C GLU A 199 -15.31 8.79 -12.24
N ALA A 200 -15.62 7.93 -11.29
CA ALA A 200 -16.72 8.17 -10.35
C ALA A 200 -16.52 9.43 -9.49
N ILE A 201 -15.28 9.66 -9.02
CA ILE A 201 -14.91 10.88 -8.28
C ILE A 201 -14.92 12.10 -9.20
N ASN A 202 -14.41 11.96 -10.44
CA ASN A 202 -14.42 13.01 -11.46
C ASN A 202 -15.84 13.52 -11.75
N ALA A 203 -16.83 12.63 -11.79
CA ALA A 203 -18.24 12.99 -11.94
C ALA A 203 -18.82 13.75 -10.73
N CYS A 204 -18.08 13.85 -9.62
CA CYS A 204 -18.40 14.66 -8.44
C CYS A 204 -17.52 15.91 -8.32
N SER A 205 -16.76 16.28 -9.36
CA SER A 205 -15.69 17.29 -9.31
C SER A 205 -16.14 18.68 -8.83
N ASP A 206 -17.38 19.08 -9.10
CA ASP A 206 -17.97 20.36 -8.64
C ASP A 206 -18.16 20.44 -7.11
N LEU A 207 -18.13 19.31 -6.40
CA LEU A 207 -18.16 19.23 -4.93
C LEU A 207 -16.76 19.24 -4.29
N LEU A 208 -15.71 19.09 -5.10
CA LEU A 208 -14.33 18.87 -4.66
C LEU A 208 -13.47 20.13 -4.88
N ASP A 209 -12.52 20.36 -3.98
CA ASP A 209 -11.46 21.35 -4.18
C ASP A 209 -10.35 20.80 -5.09
N GLN A 210 -9.98 19.53 -4.85
CA GLN A 210 -9.00 18.79 -5.66
C GLN A 210 -9.19 17.29 -5.51
N PHE A 211 -8.82 16.57 -6.55
CA PHE A 211 -8.72 15.10 -6.54
C PHE A 211 -7.65 14.63 -7.53
N GLY A 212 -7.22 13.38 -7.39
CA GLY A 212 -6.26 12.76 -8.30
C GLY A 212 -6.04 11.30 -7.96
N GLY A 213 -5.62 10.52 -8.95
CA GLY A 213 -5.41 9.09 -8.78
C GLY A 213 -5.52 8.33 -10.09
N HIS A 214 -5.98 7.10 -10.00
CA HIS A 214 -6.21 6.19 -11.11
C HIS A 214 -7.40 5.28 -10.79
N MET A 215 -7.78 4.39 -11.72
CA MET A 215 -8.97 3.55 -11.58
C MET A 215 -9.08 2.76 -10.27
N TYR A 216 -7.97 2.40 -9.62
CA TYR A 216 -7.99 1.59 -8.40
C TYR A 216 -7.84 2.37 -7.10
N ALA A 217 -7.30 3.60 -7.17
CA ALA A 217 -7.08 4.42 -5.99
C ALA A 217 -7.06 5.90 -6.32
N ALA A 218 -7.71 6.72 -5.49
CA ALA A 218 -7.69 8.17 -5.63
C ALA A 218 -7.63 8.85 -4.27
N GLY A 219 -7.10 10.08 -4.27
CA GLY A 219 -7.17 11.02 -3.16
C GLY A 219 -8.07 12.19 -3.52
N LEU A 220 -8.77 12.75 -2.54
CA LEU A 220 -9.67 13.88 -2.75
C LEU A 220 -9.72 14.80 -1.54
N THR A 221 -10.11 16.05 -1.78
CA THR A 221 -10.33 17.04 -0.72
C THR A 221 -11.54 17.89 -1.09
N MET A 222 -12.39 18.17 -0.11
CA MET A 222 -13.60 18.98 -0.28
C MET A 222 -13.91 19.78 0.99
N PRO A 223 -14.78 20.80 0.93
CA PRO A 223 -15.41 21.39 2.11
C PRO A 223 -16.16 20.31 2.92
N VAL A 224 -16.11 20.39 4.27
CA VAL A 224 -16.75 19.37 5.13
C VAL A 224 -18.26 19.33 4.89
N GLU A 225 -18.88 20.47 4.61
CA GLU A 225 -20.30 20.61 4.29
C GLU A 225 -20.72 19.85 3.01
N ASN A 226 -19.79 19.56 2.12
CA ASN A 226 -20.07 18.82 0.87
C ASN A 226 -20.08 17.31 1.08
N VAL A 227 -19.64 16.77 2.21
CA VAL A 227 -19.50 15.31 2.43
C VAL A 227 -20.82 14.57 2.23
N ALA A 228 -21.94 15.12 2.70
CA ALA A 228 -23.25 14.48 2.54
C ALA A 228 -23.67 14.43 1.06
N ALA A 229 -23.57 15.55 0.35
CA ALA A 229 -23.90 15.64 -1.07
C ALA A 229 -22.97 14.75 -1.94
N PHE A 230 -21.69 14.69 -1.58
CA PHE A 230 -20.74 13.79 -2.24
C PHE A 230 -21.13 12.33 -2.05
N ARG A 231 -21.49 11.89 -0.82
CA ARG A 231 -21.90 10.51 -0.53
C ARG A 231 -23.11 10.11 -1.38
N GLU A 232 -24.16 10.92 -1.41
CA GLU A 232 -25.37 10.64 -2.20
C GLU A 232 -25.07 10.54 -3.69
N ARG A 233 -24.28 11.49 -4.24
CA ARG A 233 -23.94 11.51 -5.65
C ARG A 233 -23.03 10.34 -6.03
N PHE A 234 -22.01 10.06 -5.24
CA PHE A 234 -21.10 8.95 -5.45
C PHE A 234 -21.83 7.60 -5.43
N GLU A 235 -22.71 7.38 -4.45
CA GLU A 235 -23.56 6.18 -4.40
C GLU A 235 -24.42 6.03 -5.66
N ARG A 236 -25.05 7.10 -6.12
CA ARG A 236 -25.85 7.07 -7.34
C ARG A 236 -24.99 6.71 -8.57
N ILE A 237 -23.82 7.32 -8.71
CA ILE A 237 -22.91 7.04 -9.84
C ILE A 237 -22.46 5.57 -9.80
N VAL A 238 -22.12 5.05 -8.63
CA VAL A 238 -21.74 3.64 -8.48
C VAL A 238 -22.88 2.73 -8.89
N ARG A 239 -24.12 2.97 -8.43
CA ARG A 239 -25.31 2.18 -8.82
C ARG A 239 -25.59 2.22 -10.32
N GLU A 240 -25.36 3.36 -10.98
CA GLU A 240 -25.62 3.53 -12.41
C GLU A 240 -24.52 2.91 -13.30
N SER A 241 -23.28 2.82 -12.82
CA SER A 241 -22.13 2.42 -13.63
C SER A 241 -21.53 1.04 -13.27
N MET A 242 -21.81 0.52 -12.06
CA MET A 242 -21.30 -0.76 -11.60
C MET A 242 -22.24 -1.89 -12.00
N THR A 243 -21.71 -2.93 -12.64
CA THR A 243 -22.46 -4.14 -12.98
C THR A 243 -22.50 -5.14 -11.82
N GLU A 244 -23.47 -6.05 -11.81
CA GLU A 244 -23.56 -7.11 -10.77
C GLU A 244 -22.30 -7.98 -10.72
N ASP A 245 -21.66 -8.26 -11.86
CA ASP A 245 -20.42 -9.05 -11.93
C ASP A 245 -19.26 -8.36 -11.19
N MET A 246 -19.18 -7.03 -11.22
CA MET A 246 -18.15 -6.27 -10.51
C MET A 246 -18.31 -6.32 -8.98
N ARG A 247 -19.44 -6.81 -8.47
CA ARG A 247 -19.73 -6.97 -7.04
C ARG A 247 -19.32 -8.34 -6.49
N ILE A 248 -18.89 -9.23 -7.37
CA ILE A 248 -18.49 -10.59 -7.00
C ILE A 248 -16.95 -10.61 -6.92
N PRO A 249 -16.37 -10.91 -5.74
CA PRO A 249 -14.93 -11.09 -5.64
C PRO A 249 -14.45 -12.23 -6.54
N GLU A 250 -13.39 -11.99 -7.31
CA GLU A 250 -12.75 -13.00 -8.14
C GLU A 250 -11.39 -13.39 -7.55
N GLU A 251 -11.13 -14.69 -7.52
CA GLU A 251 -9.81 -15.25 -7.20
C GLU A 251 -9.13 -15.72 -8.48
N GLU A 252 -7.91 -15.25 -8.72
CA GLU A 252 -7.09 -15.74 -9.83
C GLU A 252 -6.44 -17.05 -9.45
N VAL A 253 -6.68 -18.08 -10.27
CA VAL A 253 -6.11 -19.42 -10.10
C VAL A 253 -5.04 -19.63 -11.16
N ASP A 254 -3.77 -19.74 -10.76
CA ASP A 254 -2.65 -19.94 -11.69
C ASP A 254 -2.72 -21.27 -12.43
N ILE A 255 -3.13 -22.34 -11.73
CA ILE A 255 -3.21 -23.67 -12.31
C ILE A 255 -4.14 -24.59 -11.52
N GLU A 256 -4.85 -25.46 -12.21
CA GLU A 256 -5.58 -26.59 -11.62
C GLU A 256 -4.64 -27.80 -11.51
N LEU A 257 -4.56 -28.39 -10.31
CA LEU A 257 -3.72 -29.54 -10.02
C LEU A 257 -4.55 -30.68 -9.43
N SER A 258 -4.25 -31.93 -9.82
CA SER A 258 -4.71 -33.07 -9.07
C SER A 258 -3.88 -33.28 -7.79
N LEU A 259 -4.43 -33.93 -6.78
CA LEU A 259 -3.67 -34.22 -5.56
C LEU A 259 -2.42 -35.09 -5.83
N ALA A 260 -2.40 -35.86 -6.91
CA ALA A 260 -1.27 -36.68 -7.32
C ALA A 260 -0.10 -35.84 -7.88
N ASP A 261 -0.37 -34.65 -8.37
CA ASP A 261 0.64 -33.73 -8.89
C ASP A 261 1.35 -32.95 -7.78
N VAL A 262 0.76 -32.88 -6.57
CA VAL A 262 1.34 -32.22 -5.40
C VAL A 262 2.40 -33.11 -4.77
N ASN A 263 3.65 -32.87 -5.10
CA ASN A 263 4.82 -33.63 -4.63
C ASN A 263 5.99 -32.65 -4.32
N ASP A 264 7.05 -33.19 -3.68
CA ASP A 264 8.22 -32.41 -3.27
C ASP A 264 8.89 -31.69 -4.44
N ARG A 265 8.84 -32.26 -5.65
CA ARG A 265 9.40 -31.61 -6.84
C ARG A 265 8.62 -30.37 -7.22
N LEU A 266 7.28 -30.40 -7.16
CA LEU A 266 6.44 -29.25 -7.43
C LEU A 266 6.69 -28.16 -6.36
N LEU A 267 6.70 -28.53 -5.08
CA LEU A 267 6.97 -27.59 -3.99
C LEU A 267 8.30 -26.87 -4.17
N ASN A 268 9.38 -27.61 -4.49
CA ASN A 268 10.70 -27.01 -4.76
C ASN A 268 10.75 -26.11 -6.02
N ILE A 269 9.78 -26.20 -6.92
CA ILE A 269 9.69 -25.32 -8.11
C ILE A 269 8.93 -24.04 -7.77
N VAL A 270 7.95 -24.12 -6.88
CA VAL A 270 7.07 -22.98 -6.53
C VAL A 270 7.68 -22.12 -5.42
N GLU A 271 8.53 -22.68 -4.53
CA GLU A 271 9.32 -21.96 -3.53
C GLU A 271 10.51 -21.20 -4.16
#